data_aa458246414f76d3a9ee8e5289581ae1
#
_entry.id   aa458246414f76d3a9ee8e5289581ae1
#
_cell.length_a   1.000
_cell.length_b   1.000
_cell.length_c   1.000
_cell.angle_alpha   90.00
_cell.angle_beta   90.00
_cell.angle_gamma   90.00
#
_symmetry.space_group_name_H-M   'P 1'
#
loop_
_entity.id
_entity.type
_entity.pdbx_description
1 polymer ?
#
loop_
_entity_poly.entity_id
_entity_poly.type
_entity_poly.pdbx_seq_one_letter_code
_entity_poly.pdbx_strand_id
1 'polypeptide(L)'
;SRGLGDVYKRQGQWSWETDLGTSAVNSYSFYLYGSPFFWLTTLLPQAWVPFSMVPMFMLKFGVAGLGAYTYLKRYSAGRNYAVIGACLYALSGFTVYNTFFNHFVDCIALFPFLLWALDSYVYDGVRGVFPLAVAVNLLNNYFFFAGQIVFLFLYFFIKLLTGEYRITPGRFGRLAFESLLGVALGFI
;
A
#
# COMPACT_ATOMS: atom_id res chain seq x y z
N SER A 1 28.05 -28.62 19.57
CA SER A 1 26.90 -28.28 18.66
C SER A 1 25.70 -27.61 19.34
N ARG A 2 25.67 -27.49 20.69
CA ARG A 2 24.59 -26.82 21.41
C ARG A 2 24.69 -25.27 21.39
N GLY A 3 25.90 -24.71 21.23
CA GLY A 3 26.12 -23.26 21.27
C GLY A 3 25.61 -22.48 20.04
N LEU A 4 25.64 -23.10 18.86
CA LEU A 4 25.15 -22.46 17.62
C LEU A 4 23.61 -22.30 17.61
N GLY A 5 22.88 -23.31 18.13
CA GLY A 5 21.43 -23.27 18.18
C GLY A 5 20.85 -22.20 19.12
N ASP A 6 21.57 -21.88 20.22
CA ASP A 6 21.15 -20.84 21.16
C ASP A 6 21.47 -19.40 20.65
N VAL A 7 22.54 -19.27 19.84
CA VAL A 7 22.85 -18.01 19.13
C VAL A 7 21.79 -17.71 18.09
N TYR A 8 21.29 -18.71 17.36
CA TYR A 8 20.21 -18.56 16.39
C TYR A 8 18.89 -18.09 17.02
N LYS A 9 18.57 -18.58 18.24
CA LYS A 9 17.32 -18.22 18.93
C LYS A 9 17.33 -16.82 19.55
N ARG A 10 18.50 -16.21 19.73
CA ARG A 10 18.64 -14.88 20.36
C ARG A 10 18.85 -13.72 19.41
N GLN A 11 19.04 -13.99 18.11
CA GLN A 11 19.28 -12.95 17.09
C GLN A 11 18.05 -12.76 16.19
N GLY A 12 16.95 -12.25 16.73
CA GLY A 12 15.76 -11.90 15.96
C GLY A 12 15.97 -10.84 14.88
N GLN A 13 17.16 -10.25 14.79
CA GLN A 13 17.49 -9.21 13.81
C GLN A 13 18.56 -9.63 12.79
N TRP A 14 19.28 -10.75 13.02
CA TRP A 14 20.37 -11.21 12.14
C TRP A 14 20.06 -12.60 11.57
N SER A 15 20.20 -12.75 10.26
CA SER A 15 20.07 -14.05 9.57
C SER A 15 21.36 -14.41 8.88
N TRP A 16 21.89 -15.61 9.18
CA TRP A 16 23.06 -16.18 8.51
C TRP A 16 22.69 -16.89 7.20
N GLU A 17 21.40 -17.18 6.99
CA GLU A 17 20.89 -17.85 5.79
C GLU A 17 20.64 -16.90 4.64
N THR A 18 20.66 -15.58 4.90
CA THR A 18 20.40 -14.54 3.90
C THR A 18 21.71 -13.82 3.59
N ASP A 19 22.11 -13.80 2.32
CA ASP A 19 23.25 -13.03 1.79
C ASP A 19 24.56 -13.15 2.59
N LEU A 20 24.90 -14.37 3.05
CA LEU A 20 26.10 -14.67 3.85
C LEU A 20 26.12 -14.04 5.24
N GLY A 21 24.96 -13.65 5.77
CA GLY A 21 24.77 -13.03 7.06
C GLY A 21 24.47 -11.53 6.96
N THR A 22 23.22 -11.20 7.21
CA THR A 22 22.74 -9.81 7.16
C THR A 22 21.64 -9.60 8.20
N SER A 23 21.34 -8.32 8.47
CA SER A 23 20.20 -7.97 9.30
C SER A 23 18.90 -8.34 8.59
N ALA A 24 18.11 -9.25 9.16
CA ALA A 24 16.81 -9.65 8.63
C ALA A 24 15.87 -8.44 8.47
N VAL A 25 15.93 -7.49 9.41
CA VAL A 25 15.13 -6.26 9.33
C VAL A 25 15.52 -5.46 8.08
N ASN A 26 16.81 -5.21 7.85
CA ASN A 26 17.25 -4.42 6.71
C ASN A 26 16.98 -5.12 5.37
N SER A 27 17.08 -6.46 5.33
CA SER A 27 16.86 -7.22 4.09
C SER A 27 15.39 -7.37 3.72
N TYR A 28 14.51 -7.49 4.71
CA TYR A 28 13.08 -7.80 4.48
C TYR A 28 12.12 -6.65 4.79
N SER A 29 12.55 -5.59 5.51
CA SER A 29 11.68 -4.45 5.83
C SER A 29 11.19 -3.72 4.58
N PHE A 30 12.02 -3.74 3.52
CA PHE A 30 11.72 -3.05 2.27
C PHE A 30 10.47 -3.55 1.54
N TYR A 31 10.16 -4.84 1.65
CA TYR A 31 9.10 -5.45 0.85
C TYR A 31 8.28 -6.53 1.57
N LEU A 32 8.54 -6.77 2.85
CA LEU A 32 7.85 -7.83 3.57
C LEU A 32 7.16 -7.31 4.83
N TYR A 33 7.92 -6.70 5.76
CA TYR A 33 7.38 -6.30 7.06
C TYR A 33 6.32 -5.20 7.00
N GLY A 34 6.36 -4.33 5.99
CA GLY A 34 5.37 -3.29 5.78
C GLY A 34 4.07 -3.78 5.14
N SER A 35 4.03 -5.01 4.61
CA SER A 35 2.87 -5.55 3.94
C SER A 35 1.79 -6.03 4.92
N PRO A 36 0.55 -5.50 4.87
CA PRO A 36 -0.54 -6.02 5.68
C PRO A 36 -0.88 -7.47 5.33
N PHE A 37 -0.65 -7.89 4.10
CA PHE A 37 -0.89 -9.26 3.63
C PHE A 37 0.14 -10.24 4.18
N PHE A 38 1.38 -9.79 4.38
CA PHE A 38 2.40 -10.62 5.04
C PHE A 38 1.97 -10.98 6.47
N TRP A 39 1.48 -10.01 7.24
CA TRP A 39 1.04 -10.27 8.60
C TRP A 39 -0.13 -11.25 8.69
N LEU A 40 -0.98 -11.33 7.66
CA LEU A 40 -2.01 -12.36 7.59
C LEU A 40 -1.42 -13.76 7.42
N THR A 41 -0.28 -13.90 6.72
CA THR A 41 0.36 -15.22 6.56
C THR A 41 0.99 -15.71 7.87
N THR A 42 1.40 -14.81 8.77
CA THR A 42 1.97 -15.20 10.07
C THR A 42 0.95 -15.83 11.02
N LEU A 43 -0.36 -15.64 10.75
CA LEU A 43 -1.44 -16.29 11.51
C LEU A 43 -1.62 -17.76 11.11
N LEU A 44 -1.01 -18.20 10.01
CA LEU A 44 -1.13 -19.57 9.50
C LEU A 44 -0.02 -20.46 10.09
N PRO A 45 -0.32 -21.74 10.33
CA PRO A 45 0.70 -22.73 10.68
C PRO A 45 1.76 -22.80 9.57
N GLN A 46 3.03 -22.95 9.94
CA GLN A 46 4.17 -22.95 9.01
C GLN A 46 4.01 -23.93 7.85
N ALA A 47 3.40 -25.10 8.08
CA ALA A 47 3.14 -26.10 7.04
C ALA A 47 2.15 -25.62 5.95
N TRP A 48 1.30 -24.63 6.25
CA TRP A 48 0.29 -24.10 5.33
C TRP A 48 0.76 -22.88 4.54
N VAL A 49 1.86 -22.25 4.95
CA VAL A 49 2.38 -21.04 4.30
C VAL A 49 2.60 -21.21 2.79
N PRO A 50 3.20 -22.31 2.28
CA PRO A 50 3.38 -22.50 0.83
C PRO A 50 2.05 -22.56 0.07
N PHE A 51 1.00 -23.14 0.69
CA PHE A 51 -0.32 -23.25 0.08
C PHE A 51 -1.14 -21.95 0.18
N SER A 52 -0.76 -21.03 1.04
CA SER A 52 -1.45 -19.73 1.20
C SER A 52 -1.15 -18.74 0.08
N MET A 53 -0.19 -19.01 -0.79
CA MET A 53 0.22 -18.07 -1.83
C MET A 53 -0.92 -17.71 -2.79
N VAL A 54 -1.64 -18.71 -3.28
CA VAL A 54 -2.78 -18.50 -4.19
C VAL A 54 -3.93 -17.74 -3.52
N PRO A 55 -4.43 -18.16 -2.34
CA PRO A 55 -5.44 -17.39 -1.61
C PRO A 55 -5.01 -15.94 -1.32
N MET A 56 -3.73 -15.70 -1.01
CA MET A 56 -3.22 -14.35 -0.79
C MET A 56 -3.25 -13.50 -2.05
N PHE A 57 -2.91 -14.06 -3.21
CA PHE A 57 -3.08 -13.34 -4.47
C PHE A 57 -4.53 -13.00 -4.75
N MET A 58 -5.46 -13.95 -4.56
CA MET A 58 -6.89 -13.69 -4.71
C MET A 58 -7.35 -12.55 -3.79
N LEU A 59 -6.89 -12.54 -2.55
CA LEU A 59 -7.18 -11.47 -1.59
C LEU A 59 -6.62 -10.12 -2.07
N LYS A 60 -5.37 -10.07 -2.54
CA LYS A 60 -4.75 -8.85 -3.06
C LYS A 60 -5.49 -8.29 -4.27
N PHE A 61 -5.86 -9.14 -5.22
CA PHE A 61 -6.68 -8.75 -6.38
C PHE A 61 -8.06 -8.24 -5.94
N GLY A 62 -8.68 -8.92 -4.96
CA GLY A 62 -9.94 -8.48 -4.37
C GLY A 62 -9.83 -7.10 -3.71
N VAL A 63 -8.77 -6.87 -2.93
CA VAL A 63 -8.50 -5.57 -2.29
C VAL A 63 -8.21 -4.49 -3.32
N ALA A 64 -7.42 -4.79 -4.38
CA ALA A 64 -7.17 -3.88 -5.49
C ALA A 64 -8.48 -3.45 -6.18
N GLY A 65 -9.35 -4.44 -6.48
CA GLY A 65 -10.67 -4.19 -7.06
C GLY A 65 -11.57 -3.36 -6.15
N LEU A 66 -11.59 -3.67 -4.85
CA LEU A 66 -12.36 -2.92 -3.86
C LEU A 66 -11.88 -1.47 -3.75
N GLY A 67 -10.56 -1.26 -3.68
CA GLY A 67 -9.96 0.06 -3.66
C GLY A 67 -10.29 0.87 -4.91
N ALA A 68 -10.13 0.27 -6.09
CA ALA A 68 -10.48 0.89 -7.36
C ALA A 68 -12.00 1.19 -7.45
N TYR A 69 -12.85 0.29 -6.98
CA TYR A 69 -14.29 0.52 -6.93
C TYR A 69 -14.66 1.72 -6.04
N THR A 70 -14.09 1.80 -4.84
CA THR A 70 -14.38 2.90 -3.89
C THR A 70 -13.97 4.26 -4.47
N TYR A 71 -12.85 4.31 -5.18
CA TYR A 71 -12.38 5.48 -5.88
C TYR A 71 -13.26 5.82 -7.09
N LEU A 72 -13.47 4.85 -8.01
CA LEU A 72 -14.18 5.06 -9.27
C LEU A 72 -15.67 5.32 -9.08
N LYS A 73 -16.27 4.82 -8.02
CA LYS A 73 -17.69 5.08 -7.69
C LYS A 73 -18.03 6.58 -7.65
N ARG A 74 -17.08 7.42 -7.31
CA ARG A 74 -17.27 8.89 -7.27
C ARG A 74 -17.40 9.50 -8.65
N TYR A 75 -16.73 8.90 -9.65
CA TYR A 75 -16.61 9.46 -11.01
C TYR A 75 -17.49 8.76 -12.04
N SER A 76 -17.99 7.58 -11.69
CA SER A 76 -18.78 6.78 -12.62
C SER A 76 -20.26 7.19 -12.61
N ALA A 77 -20.88 7.21 -13.78
CA ALA A 77 -22.30 7.50 -13.95
C ALA A 77 -23.23 6.47 -13.31
N GLY A 78 -22.71 5.29 -12.94
CA GLY A 78 -23.48 4.24 -12.29
C GLY A 78 -22.60 3.15 -11.70
N ARG A 79 -23.18 2.37 -10.78
CA ARG A 79 -22.51 1.29 -10.06
C ARG A 79 -21.82 0.27 -10.98
N ASN A 80 -22.47 -0.10 -12.07
CA ASN A 80 -21.97 -1.12 -13.00
C ASN A 80 -20.68 -0.65 -13.69
N TYR A 81 -20.60 0.62 -14.08
CA TYR A 81 -19.38 1.18 -14.69
C TYR A 81 -18.22 1.22 -13.71
N ALA A 82 -18.47 1.54 -12.43
CA ALA A 82 -17.46 1.49 -11.39
C ALA A 82 -16.94 0.07 -11.16
N VAL A 83 -17.81 -0.94 -11.21
CA VAL A 83 -17.43 -2.36 -11.07
C VAL A 83 -16.57 -2.78 -12.26
N ILE A 84 -16.97 -2.45 -13.49
CA ILE A 84 -16.18 -2.77 -14.69
C ILE A 84 -14.80 -2.13 -14.60
N GLY A 85 -14.71 -0.85 -14.25
CA GLY A 85 -13.44 -0.15 -14.07
C GLY A 85 -12.58 -0.77 -12.99
N ALA A 86 -13.17 -1.19 -11.87
CA ALA A 86 -12.47 -1.87 -10.79
C ALA A 86 -11.92 -3.24 -11.24
N CYS A 87 -12.68 -4.01 -12.00
CA CYS A 87 -12.22 -5.27 -12.57
C CYS A 87 -11.07 -5.05 -13.57
N LEU A 88 -11.18 -4.06 -14.44
CA LEU A 88 -10.12 -3.70 -15.40
C LEU A 88 -8.83 -3.28 -14.70
N TYR A 89 -8.95 -2.54 -13.59
CA TYR A 89 -7.79 -2.17 -12.78
C TYR A 89 -7.15 -3.38 -12.12
N ALA A 90 -7.94 -4.18 -11.39
CA ALA A 90 -7.44 -5.32 -10.62
C ALA A 90 -6.81 -6.39 -11.52
N LEU A 91 -7.41 -6.64 -12.70
CA LEU A 91 -6.96 -7.65 -13.66
C LEU A 91 -6.18 -7.05 -14.84
N SER A 92 -5.66 -5.83 -14.68
CA SER A 92 -4.84 -5.19 -15.72
C SER A 92 -3.61 -6.02 -16.05
N GLY A 93 -3.12 -5.90 -17.28
CA GLY A 93 -1.89 -6.57 -17.69
C GLY A 93 -0.70 -6.20 -16.82
N PHE A 94 -0.65 -4.98 -16.29
CA PHE A 94 0.36 -4.55 -15.33
C PHE A 94 0.27 -5.34 -14.01
N THR A 95 -0.93 -5.54 -13.47
CA THR A 95 -1.14 -6.31 -12.23
C THR A 95 -0.77 -7.78 -12.45
N VAL A 96 -1.21 -8.37 -13.57
CA VAL A 96 -0.92 -9.77 -13.92
C VAL A 96 0.59 -9.98 -14.13
N TYR A 97 1.26 -9.09 -14.84
CA TYR A 97 2.72 -9.17 -15.04
C TYR A 97 3.48 -9.09 -13.70
N ASN A 98 3.05 -8.22 -12.79
CA ASN A 98 3.70 -8.04 -11.50
C ASN A 98 3.39 -9.14 -10.48
N THR A 99 2.57 -10.14 -10.78
CA THR A 99 2.39 -11.32 -9.92
C THR A 99 3.68 -12.09 -9.68
N PHE A 100 4.64 -11.98 -10.60
CA PHE A 100 5.97 -12.55 -10.42
C PHE A 100 6.69 -11.95 -9.19
N PHE A 101 6.45 -10.66 -8.92
CA PHE A 101 6.96 -9.97 -7.74
C PHE A 101 5.81 -9.72 -6.75
N ASN A 102 5.56 -10.67 -5.88
CA ASN A 102 4.44 -10.70 -4.95
C ASN A 102 4.20 -9.37 -4.19
N HIS A 103 5.29 -8.69 -3.77
CA HIS A 103 5.24 -7.43 -3.03
C HIS A 103 4.82 -6.22 -3.90
N PHE A 104 4.92 -6.30 -5.23
CA PHE A 104 4.45 -5.22 -6.12
C PHE A 104 2.92 -5.18 -6.18
N VAL A 105 2.28 -6.34 -6.09
CA VAL A 105 0.82 -6.43 -6.07
C VAL A 105 0.23 -5.74 -4.83
N ASP A 106 0.96 -5.70 -3.71
CA ASP A 106 0.54 -4.98 -2.51
C ASP A 106 0.43 -3.48 -2.75
N CYS A 107 1.42 -2.91 -3.47
CA CYS A 107 1.40 -1.50 -3.84
C CYS A 107 0.20 -1.18 -4.76
N ILE A 108 -0.09 -2.07 -5.72
CA ILE A 108 -1.24 -1.93 -6.62
C ILE A 108 -2.55 -2.00 -5.83
N ALA A 109 -2.64 -2.92 -4.86
CA ALA A 109 -3.83 -3.10 -4.05
C ALA A 109 -4.13 -1.89 -3.15
N LEU A 110 -3.10 -1.23 -2.62
CA LEU A 110 -3.25 -0.13 -1.66
C LEU A 110 -3.35 1.25 -2.30
N PHE A 111 -2.82 1.43 -3.51
CA PHE A 111 -2.76 2.73 -4.18
C PHE A 111 -4.13 3.40 -4.42
N PRO A 112 -5.19 2.70 -4.87
CA PRO A 112 -6.49 3.34 -5.07
C PRO A 112 -7.10 3.89 -3.78
N PHE A 113 -6.81 3.28 -2.63
CA PHE A 113 -7.25 3.81 -1.33
C PHE A 113 -6.56 5.13 -0.98
N LEU A 114 -5.30 5.31 -1.41
CA LEU A 114 -4.59 6.57 -1.23
C LEU A 114 -5.24 7.71 -2.03
N LEU A 115 -5.64 7.43 -3.28
CA LEU A 115 -6.39 8.39 -4.11
C LEU A 115 -7.77 8.70 -3.53
N TRP A 116 -8.49 7.65 -3.11
CA TRP A 116 -9.78 7.81 -2.45
C TRP A 116 -9.69 8.63 -1.17
N ALA A 117 -8.65 8.43 -0.37
CA ALA A 117 -8.43 9.17 0.87
C ALA A 117 -8.15 10.66 0.60
N LEU A 118 -7.36 10.98 -0.43
CA LEU A 118 -7.11 12.35 -0.87
C LEU A 118 -8.42 13.02 -1.32
N ASP A 119 -9.19 12.36 -2.16
CA ASP A 119 -10.47 12.85 -2.64
C ASP A 119 -11.47 13.07 -1.49
N SER A 120 -11.52 12.13 -0.55
CA SER A 120 -12.41 12.23 0.62
C SER A 120 -12.01 13.38 1.54
N TYR A 121 -10.72 13.69 1.63
CA TYR A 121 -10.27 14.89 2.33
C TYR A 121 -10.73 16.17 1.62
N VAL A 122 -10.55 16.24 0.29
CA VAL A 122 -10.82 17.46 -0.47
C VAL A 122 -12.33 17.69 -0.64
N TYR A 123 -13.10 16.67 -1.01
CA TYR A 123 -14.54 16.80 -1.29
C TYR A 123 -15.39 16.70 -0.02
N ASP A 124 -15.12 15.72 0.82
CA ASP A 124 -15.97 15.39 1.97
C ASP A 124 -15.45 16.00 3.29
N GLY A 125 -14.20 16.51 3.30
CA GLY A 125 -13.58 17.08 4.48
C GLY A 125 -13.23 16.04 5.56
N VAL A 126 -13.17 14.75 5.19
CA VAL A 126 -12.82 13.66 6.11
C VAL A 126 -11.36 13.76 6.49
N ARG A 127 -11.08 13.81 7.80
CA ARG A 127 -9.73 13.97 8.35
C ARG A 127 -9.18 12.66 8.89
N GLY A 128 -7.85 12.53 8.91
CA GLY A 128 -7.16 11.39 9.51
C GLY A 128 -7.07 10.15 8.62
N VAL A 129 -7.95 10.01 7.61
CA VAL A 129 -7.89 8.88 6.68
C VAL A 129 -6.73 9.03 5.70
N PHE A 130 -6.48 10.26 5.25
CA PHE A 130 -5.39 10.54 4.32
C PHE A 130 -4.00 10.27 4.91
N PRO A 131 -3.62 10.77 6.10
CA PRO A 131 -2.32 10.42 6.69
C PRO A 131 -2.17 8.94 6.99
N LEU A 132 -3.25 8.24 7.36
CA LEU A 132 -3.21 6.79 7.53
C LEU A 132 -2.92 6.06 6.20
N ALA A 133 -3.59 6.47 5.12
CA ALA A 133 -3.34 5.90 3.79
C ALA A 133 -1.90 6.18 3.31
N VAL A 134 -1.36 7.37 3.58
CA VAL A 134 0.04 7.74 3.31
C VAL A 134 0.99 6.83 4.10
N ALA A 135 0.78 6.68 5.40
CA ALA A 135 1.62 5.83 6.25
C ALA A 135 1.62 4.37 5.80
N VAL A 136 0.44 3.81 5.51
CA VAL A 136 0.31 2.42 5.06
C VAL A 136 1.03 2.18 3.72
N ASN A 137 0.90 3.10 2.75
CA ASN A 137 1.58 2.97 1.46
C ASN A 137 3.10 3.13 1.59
N LEU A 138 3.58 4.05 2.45
CA LEU A 138 4.99 4.24 2.73
C LEU A 138 5.61 3.01 3.41
N LEU A 139 4.96 2.50 4.47
CA LEU A 139 5.39 1.29 5.18
C LEU A 139 5.41 0.07 4.28
N ASN A 140 4.41 -0.05 3.39
CA ASN A 140 4.33 -1.18 2.48
C ASN A 140 5.53 -1.25 1.52
N ASN A 141 5.87 -0.13 0.86
CA ASN A 141 7.02 -0.06 -0.01
C ASN A 141 7.43 1.39 -0.29
N TYR A 142 8.50 1.87 0.35
CA TYR A 142 8.98 3.24 0.22
C TYR A 142 9.44 3.61 -1.20
N PHE A 143 9.97 2.64 -1.98
CA PHE A 143 10.43 2.89 -3.34
C PHE A 143 9.26 3.22 -4.27
N PHE A 144 8.21 2.37 -4.26
CA PHE A 144 7.00 2.66 -5.04
C PHE A 144 6.26 3.88 -4.50
N PHE A 145 6.32 4.13 -3.20
CA PHE A 145 5.71 5.30 -2.59
C PHE A 145 6.29 6.60 -3.15
N ALA A 146 7.58 6.68 -3.46
CA ALA A 146 8.16 7.84 -4.12
C ALA A 146 7.48 8.15 -5.48
N GLY A 147 7.21 7.12 -6.28
CA GLY A 147 6.42 7.28 -7.51
C GLY A 147 4.96 7.68 -7.26
N GLN A 148 4.35 7.11 -6.22
CA GLN A 148 2.99 7.48 -5.81
C GLN A 148 2.90 8.94 -5.37
N ILE A 149 3.90 9.48 -4.67
CA ILE A 149 3.97 10.92 -4.31
C ILE A 149 3.97 11.78 -5.57
N VAL A 150 4.84 11.48 -6.54
CA VAL A 150 4.89 12.25 -7.80
C VAL A 150 3.53 12.20 -8.49
N PHE A 151 2.89 11.03 -8.56
CA PHE A 151 1.56 10.89 -9.12
C PHE A 151 0.52 11.71 -8.36
N LEU A 152 0.53 11.68 -7.02
CA LEU A 152 -0.41 12.45 -6.20
C LEU A 152 -0.26 13.96 -6.42
N PHE A 153 0.96 14.47 -6.54
CA PHE A 153 1.19 15.87 -6.86
C PHE A 153 0.62 16.23 -8.21
N LEU A 154 0.92 15.45 -9.25
CA LEU A 154 0.38 15.68 -10.60
C LEU A 154 -1.14 15.61 -10.60
N TYR A 155 -1.70 14.59 -9.98
CA TYR A 155 -3.15 14.40 -9.84
C TYR A 155 -3.81 15.61 -9.14
N PHE A 156 -3.25 16.02 -7.99
CA PHE A 156 -3.76 17.16 -7.24
C PHE A 156 -3.71 18.46 -8.04
N PHE A 157 -2.59 18.74 -8.72
CA PHE A 157 -2.45 19.94 -9.55
C PHE A 157 -3.37 19.92 -10.76
N ILE A 158 -3.53 18.79 -11.45
CA ILE A 158 -4.47 18.69 -12.57
C ILE A 158 -5.89 18.96 -12.09
N LYS A 159 -6.32 18.35 -10.99
CA LYS A 159 -7.64 18.58 -10.38
C LYS A 159 -7.86 20.03 -9.93
N LEU A 160 -6.80 20.70 -9.49
CA LEU A 160 -6.83 22.10 -9.11
C LEU A 160 -6.97 22.99 -10.35
N LEU A 161 -6.20 22.72 -11.42
CA LEU A 161 -6.23 23.50 -12.68
C LEU A 161 -7.54 23.31 -13.43
N THR A 162 -8.14 22.13 -13.40
CA THR A 162 -9.46 21.86 -14.00
C THR A 162 -10.62 22.46 -13.20
N GLY A 163 -10.33 23.02 -12.01
CA GLY A 163 -11.35 23.61 -11.13
C GLY A 163 -12.22 22.59 -10.39
N GLU A 164 -11.88 21.30 -10.50
CA GLU A 164 -12.57 20.23 -9.75
C GLU A 164 -12.25 20.32 -8.25
N TYR A 165 -11.00 20.66 -7.90
CA TYR A 165 -10.61 20.90 -6.51
C TYR A 165 -10.78 22.38 -6.17
N ARG A 166 -11.66 22.66 -5.21
CA ARG A 166 -11.81 24.00 -4.62
C ARG A 166 -11.29 23.94 -3.17
N ILE A 167 -10.03 24.26 -3.00
CA ILE A 167 -9.38 24.21 -1.70
C ILE A 167 -8.98 25.62 -1.24
N THR A 168 -9.29 25.95 0.00
CA THR A 168 -8.86 27.21 0.61
C THR A 168 -7.42 27.10 1.11
N PRO A 169 -6.65 28.20 1.20
CA PRO A 169 -5.26 28.15 1.70
C PRO A 169 -5.12 27.46 3.07
N GLY A 170 -6.09 27.67 3.97
CA GLY A 170 -6.09 27.02 5.27
C GLY A 170 -6.35 25.49 5.21
N ARG A 171 -7.15 25.05 4.25
CA ARG A 171 -7.35 23.60 4.00
C ARG A 171 -6.13 22.97 3.34
N PHE A 172 -5.47 23.72 2.44
CA PHE A 172 -4.23 23.27 1.82
C PHE A 172 -3.11 23.10 2.87
N GLY A 173 -2.94 24.07 3.76
CA GLY A 173 -1.95 23.96 4.84
C GLY A 173 -2.20 22.74 5.75
N ARG A 174 -3.49 22.44 6.04
CA ARG A 174 -3.83 21.22 6.81
C ARG A 174 -3.56 19.94 6.01
N LEU A 175 -3.83 19.91 4.71
CA LEU A 175 -3.49 18.77 3.86
C LEU A 175 -2.00 18.50 3.85
N ALA A 176 -1.19 19.57 3.74
CA ALA A 176 0.27 19.46 3.84
C ALA A 176 0.71 18.92 5.21
N PHE A 177 0.09 19.40 6.29
CA PHE A 177 0.36 18.87 7.63
C PHE A 177 -0.04 17.38 7.76
N GLU A 178 -1.21 16.98 7.27
CA GLU A 178 -1.63 15.57 7.28
C GLU A 178 -0.72 14.69 6.42
N SER A 179 -0.20 15.22 5.30
CA SER A 179 0.80 14.51 4.47
C SER A 179 2.09 14.25 5.25
N LEU A 180 2.62 15.28 5.92
CA LEU A 180 3.81 15.17 6.76
C LEU A 180 3.59 14.24 7.95
N LEU A 181 2.43 14.30 8.58
CA LEU A 181 2.05 13.39 9.65
C LEU A 181 2.01 11.94 9.18
N GLY A 182 1.42 11.68 8.00
CA GLY A 182 1.39 10.35 7.40
C GLY A 182 2.79 9.81 7.11
N VAL A 183 3.66 10.65 6.57
CA VAL A 183 5.07 10.28 6.35
C VAL A 183 5.77 10.02 7.69
N ALA A 184 5.59 10.87 8.70
CA ALA A 184 6.19 10.67 10.02
C ALA A 184 5.73 9.35 10.68
N LEU A 185 4.44 9.01 10.56
CA LEU A 185 3.90 7.73 11.05
C LEU A 185 4.48 6.51 10.32
N GLY A 186 4.85 6.67 9.06
CA GLY A 186 5.45 5.60 8.27
C GLY A 186 6.96 5.40 8.52
N PHE A 187 7.60 6.28 9.29
CA PHE A 187 9.01 6.13 9.69
C PHE A 187 9.19 5.62 11.13
N ILE A 188 8.10 5.38 11.88
CA ILE A 188 8.13 4.79 13.22
C ILE A 188 8.13 3.27 13.12
#